data_c245d8ff0a7a9e7ce933626018f64d48
#
_entry.id   c245d8ff0a7a9e7ce933626018f64d48
#
_cell.length_a   1.000
_cell.length_b   1.000
_cell.length_c   1.000
_cell.angle_alpha   90.00
_cell.angle_beta   90.00
_cell.angle_gamma   90.00
#
_symmetry.space_group_name_H-M   'P 1'
#
loop_
_entity.id
_entity.type
_entity.pdbx_description
1 polymer ?
#
loop_
_entity_poly.entity_id
_entity_poly.type
_entity_poly.pdbx_seq_one_letter_code
_entity_poly.pdbx_strand_id
1 'polypeptide(L)'
;MFRNVRLACAVLGVLALLIGTSASAQETKVKLDAQNNSGESGTATLTPAGDSTNVVLDVKGAEGTQPTHIHKGTCATLDPKPSFPLSPVVNGKSETTVKASMKDLTSGGYAINGHKSAQDLKTYVFCGDIKAGM
;
A
#
# COMPACT_ATOMS: atom_id res chain seq x y z
N MET A 1 -33.84 -45.32 59.79
CA MET A 1 -34.29 -44.38 58.72
C MET A 1 -33.10 -43.61 58.24
N PHE A 2 -32.48 -44.00 57.08
CA PHE A 2 -31.34 -43.32 56.51
C PHE A 2 -31.85 -42.57 55.28
N ARG A 3 -31.79 -41.23 55.34
CA ARG A 3 -32.12 -40.36 54.21
C ARG A 3 -30.85 -40.11 53.40
N ASN A 4 -30.83 -40.66 52.19
CA ASN A 4 -29.79 -40.43 51.21
C ASN A 4 -29.92 -39.00 50.65
N VAL A 5 -28.94 -38.15 50.93
CA VAL A 5 -28.77 -36.85 50.30
C VAL A 5 -27.93 -37.06 49.04
N ARG A 6 -28.56 -36.92 47.89
CA ARG A 6 -27.84 -36.92 46.58
C ARG A 6 -27.29 -35.55 46.31
N LEU A 7 -25.98 -35.45 46.36
CA LEU A 7 -25.24 -34.23 46.01
C LEU A 7 -25.19 -34.18 44.47
N ALA A 8 -25.88 -33.22 43.88
CA ALA A 8 -25.81 -32.95 42.43
C ALA A 8 -24.63 -32.00 42.16
N CYS A 9 -23.56 -32.51 41.56
CA CYS A 9 -22.48 -31.69 41.05
C CYS A 9 -22.91 -31.02 39.77
N ALA A 10 -23.19 -29.71 39.83
CA ALA A 10 -23.38 -28.88 38.65
C ALA A 10 -22.00 -28.53 38.06
N VAL A 11 -21.67 -29.12 36.90
CA VAL A 11 -20.47 -28.72 36.13
C VAL A 11 -20.83 -27.48 35.33
N LEU A 12 -20.35 -26.31 35.77
CA LEU A 12 -20.39 -25.10 34.96
C LEU A 12 -19.31 -25.20 33.90
N GLY A 13 -19.73 -25.47 32.66
CA GLY A 13 -18.89 -25.38 31.50
C GLY A 13 -18.62 -23.89 31.16
N VAL A 14 -17.41 -23.43 31.38
CA VAL A 14 -16.97 -22.10 30.92
C VAL A 14 -16.68 -22.21 29.43
N LEU A 15 -17.59 -21.71 28.62
CA LEU A 15 -17.39 -21.56 27.16
C LEU A 15 -16.48 -20.34 26.94
N ALA A 16 -15.19 -20.58 26.76
CA ALA A 16 -14.25 -19.53 26.38
C ALA A 16 -14.51 -19.11 24.94
N LEU A 17 -15.10 -17.93 24.74
CA LEU A 17 -15.19 -17.29 23.44
C LEU A 17 -13.78 -16.84 23.03
N LEU A 18 -13.16 -17.53 22.09
CA LEU A 18 -11.96 -17.06 21.41
C LEU A 18 -12.36 -15.93 20.48
N ILE A 19 -12.25 -14.69 20.95
CA ILE A 19 -12.35 -13.51 20.10
C ILE A 19 -11.06 -13.45 19.31
N GLY A 20 -11.07 -14.00 18.11
CA GLY A 20 -9.99 -13.85 17.16
C GLY A 20 -9.90 -12.37 16.74
N THR A 21 -8.92 -11.65 17.24
CA THR A 21 -8.57 -10.33 16.73
C THR A 21 -7.95 -10.53 15.35
N SER A 22 -8.72 -10.33 14.29
CA SER A 22 -8.17 -10.23 12.93
C SER A 22 -7.28 -8.99 12.91
N ALA A 23 -5.96 -9.18 12.89
CA ALA A 23 -5.03 -8.09 12.63
C ALA A 23 -5.33 -7.58 11.22
N SER A 24 -5.94 -6.41 11.10
CA SER A 24 -6.11 -5.71 9.84
C SER A 24 -4.72 -5.42 9.27
N ALA A 25 -4.44 -5.87 8.04
CA ALA A 25 -3.19 -5.54 7.36
C ALA A 25 -3.07 -4.02 7.26
N GLN A 26 -1.99 -3.45 7.82
CA GLN A 26 -1.82 -2.00 7.90
C GLN A 26 -1.52 -1.40 6.52
N GLU A 27 -2.43 -0.56 6.06
CA GLU A 27 -2.31 0.23 4.84
C GLU A 27 -1.35 1.40 5.07
N THR A 28 -0.57 1.74 4.04
CA THR A 28 0.26 2.94 4.02
C THR A 28 -0.18 3.84 2.88
N LYS A 29 -0.42 5.12 3.19
CA LYS A 29 -0.74 6.13 2.19
C LYS A 29 0.48 6.99 1.89
N VAL A 30 0.76 7.13 0.61
CA VAL A 30 1.84 7.97 0.08
C VAL A 30 1.21 9.14 -0.64
N LYS A 31 1.51 10.36 -0.19
CA LYS A 31 1.10 11.57 -0.89
C LYS A 31 1.91 11.71 -2.17
N LEU A 32 1.23 11.93 -3.28
CA LEU A 32 1.83 12.21 -4.58
C LEU A 32 1.72 13.71 -4.85
N ASP A 33 2.86 14.38 -4.91
CA ASP A 33 2.94 15.81 -5.18
C ASP A 33 3.26 16.06 -6.65
N ALA A 34 2.67 17.14 -7.20
CA ALA A 34 2.91 17.53 -8.57
C ALA A 34 4.37 17.92 -8.80
N GLN A 35 4.91 17.55 -9.95
CA GLN A 35 6.23 17.94 -10.41
C GLN A 35 6.15 18.65 -11.76
N ASN A 36 7.15 19.51 -12.04
CA ASN A 36 7.29 20.22 -13.32
C ASN A 36 6.02 20.98 -13.75
N ASN A 37 5.34 21.60 -12.79
CA ASN A 37 4.09 22.34 -13.02
C ASN A 37 2.98 21.53 -13.72
N SER A 38 2.98 20.21 -13.51
CA SER A 38 1.99 19.33 -14.14
C SER A 38 0.57 19.56 -13.65
N GLY A 39 0.42 20.03 -12.40
CA GLY A 39 -0.89 20.09 -11.73
C GLY A 39 -1.41 18.71 -11.29
N GLU A 40 -0.62 17.65 -11.45
CA GLU A 40 -1.02 16.29 -11.13
C GLU A 40 -0.63 15.92 -9.70
N SER A 41 -1.59 15.62 -8.87
CA SER A 41 -1.37 15.24 -7.47
C SER A 41 -2.38 14.21 -7.01
N GLY A 42 -2.05 13.47 -5.96
CA GLY A 42 -2.95 12.44 -5.48
C GLY A 42 -2.39 11.60 -4.35
N THR A 43 -2.79 10.35 -4.34
CA THR A 43 -2.41 9.38 -3.31
C THR A 43 -2.11 8.02 -3.93
N ALA A 44 -1.06 7.38 -3.45
CA ALA A 44 -0.86 5.95 -3.61
C ALA A 44 -1.20 5.25 -2.30
N THR A 45 -2.04 4.24 -2.37
CA THR A 45 -2.42 3.39 -1.23
C THR A 45 -1.72 2.05 -1.39
N LEU A 46 -0.86 1.71 -0.44
CA LEU A 46 -0.11 0.46 -0.38
C LEU A 46 -0.73 -0.46 0.66
N THR A 47 -1.12 -1.66 0.24
CA THR A 47 -1.74 -2.66 1.12
C THR A 47 -0.93 -3.96 1.07
N PRO A 48 -0.52 -4.51 2.22
CA PRO A 48 0.19 -5.80 2.25
C PRO A 48 -0.62 -6.92 1.61
N ALA A 49 0.03 -7.76 0.82
CA ALA A 49 -0.55 -8.94 0.17
C ALA A 49 0.45 -10.12 0.27
N GLY A 50 0.71 -10.62 1.49
CA GLY A 50 1.75 -11.62 1.76
C GLY A 50 3.14 -11.07 1.48
N ASP A 51 3.89 -11.73 0.59
CA ASP A 51 5.23 -11.30 0.15
C ASP A 51 5.18 -10.21 -0.95
N SER A 52 3.98 -9.78 -1.29
CA SER A 52 3.72 -8.73 -2.28
C SER A 52 3.01 -7.56 -1.64
N THR A 53 2.90 -6.46 -2.38
CA THR A 53 2.17 -5.27 -1.97
C THR A 53 1.24 -4.84 -3.10
N ASN A 54 -0.04 -4.64 -2.79
CA ASN A 54 -0.97 -4.03 -3.73
C ASN A 54 -0.82 -2.50 -3.66
N VAL A 55 -0.62 -1.88 -4.81
CA VAL A 55 -0.39 -0.43 -4.97
C VAL A 55 -1.50 0.14 -5.83
N VAL A 56 -2.33 1.00 -5.24
CA VAL A 56 -3.42 1.69 -5.93
C VAL A 56 -3.12 3.17 -5.99
N LEU A 57 -3.11 3.74 -7.19
CA LEU A 57 -2.91 5.17 -7.41
C LEU A 57 -4.21 5.86 -7.80
N ASP A 58 -4.43 7.03 -7.21
CA ASP A 58 -5.48 7.96 -7.56
C ASP A 58 -4.85 9.34 -7.75
N VAL A 59 -4.73 9.77 -9.01
CA VAL A 59 -4.03 11.00 -9.40
C VAL A 59 -4.99 11.95 -10.09
N LYS A 60 -5.22 13.10 -9.48
CA LYS A 60 -6.04 14.17 -10.03
C LYS A 60 -5.23 14.98 -11.05
N GLY A 61 -5.88 15.43 -12.10
CA GLY A 61 -5.25 16.22 -13.17
C GLY A 61 -4.49 15.39 -14.20
N ALA A 62 -4.32 14.08 -13.97
CA ALA A 62 -3.68 13.17 -14.91
C ALA A 62 -4.62 12.84 -16.07
N GLU A 63 -4.11 12.95 -17.28
CA GLU A 63 -4.84 12.64 -18.51
C GLU A 63 -4.12 11.58 -19.33
N GLY A 64 -4.90 10.76 -20.03
CA GLY A 64 -4.36 9.72 -20.93
C GLY A 64 -3.65 8.61 -20.18
N THR A 65 -2.58 8.10 -20.78
CA THR A 65 -1.80 6.97 -20.26
C THR A 65 -0.40 7.43 -19.88
N GLN A 66 -0.04 7.29 -18.61
CA GLN A 66 1.23 7.75 -18.07
C GLN A 66 2.02 6.59 -17.48
N PRO A 67 3.20 6.28 -17.98
CA PRO A 67 4.09 5.30 -17.38
C PRO A 67 4.42 5.68 -15.94
N THR A 68 4.39 4.68 -15.04
CA THR A 68 4.57 4.89 -13.61
C THR A 68 5.44 3.77 -13.04
N HIS A 69 6.34 4.12 -12.14
CA HIS A 69 7.31 3.19 -11.57
C HIS A 69 7.58 3.48 -10.09
N ILE A 70 8.12 2.47 -9.41
CA ILE A 70 8.81 2.64 -8.14
C ILE A 70 10.31 2.68 -8.43
N HIS A 71 10.97 3.74 -7.98
CA HIS A 71 12.42 3.94 -8.10
C HIS A 71 13.09 3.92 -6.73
N LYS A 72 14.35 3.51 -6.68
CA LYS A 72 15.22 3.71 -5.53
C LYS A 72 15.49 5.20 -5.37
N GLY A 73 15.59 5.66 -4.12
CA GLY A 73 15.87 7.04 -3.78
C GLY A 73 14.64 7.81 -3.30
N THR A 74 14.72 9.12 -3.37
CA THR A 74 13.65 10.05 -2.99
C THR A 74 13.22 10.86 -4.21
N CYS A 75 12.08 11.55 -4.11
CA CYS A 75 11.64 12.46 -5.17
C CYS A 75 12.65 13.56 -5.50
N ALA A 76 13.52 13.93 -4.53
CA ALA A 76 14.61 14.85 -4.77
C ALA A 76 15.77 14.25 -5.58
N THR A 77 16.01 12.94 -5.43
CA THR A 77 17.12 12.24 -6.11
C THR A 77 16.71 10.79 -6.35
N LEU A 78 16.08 10.53 -7.49
CA LEU A 78 15.70 9.19 -7.93
C LEU A 78 16.84 8.50 -8.68
N ASP A 79 17.00 7.20 -8.46
CA ASP A 79 17.75 6.36 -9.39
C ASP A 79 17.00 6.35 -10.74
N PRO A 80 17.64 6.70 -11.85
CA PRO A 80 16.98 6.69 -13.17
C PRO A 80 16.43 5.33 -13.58
N LYS A 81 17.00 4.24 -13.05
CA LYS A 81 16.55 2.88 -13.33
C LYS A 81 15.37 2.53 -12.43
N PRO A 82 14.19 2.16 -12.99
CA PRO A 82 13.08 1.66 -12.19
C PRO A 82 13.44 0.39 -11.43
N SER A 83 13.03 0.29 -10.17
CA SER A 83 13.16 -0.93 -9.38
C SER A 83 11.97 -1.87 -9.58
N PHE A 84 10.77 -1.30 -9.64
CA PHE A 84 9.53 -2.07 -9.87
C PHE A 84 8.62 -1.33 -10.85
N PRO A 85 8.13 -2.03 -11.90
CA PRO A 85 7.12 -1.45 -12.77
C PRO A 85 5.77 -1.39 -12.07
N LEU A 86 5.01 -0.35 -12.36
CA LEU A 86 3.58 -0.27 -12.04
C LEU A 86 2.78 -0.28 -13.35
N SER A 87 1.52 -0.70 -13.26
CA SER A 87 0.58 -0.46 -14.35
C SER A 87 0.53 1.04 -14.63
N PRO A 88 0.51 1.48 -15.89
CA PRO A 88 0.39 2.90 -16.18
C PRO A 88 -0.83 3.52 -15.51
N VAL A 89 -0.70 4.77 -15.10
CA VAL A 89 -1.86 5.56 -14.72
C VAL A 89 -2.66 5.88 -15.97
N VAL A 90 -3.90 5.44 -16.02
CA VAL A 90 -4.85 5.71 -17.10
C VAL A 90 -5.98 6.56 -16.57
N ASN A 91 -6.13 7.77 -17.10
CA ASN A 91 -7.11 8.74 -16.65
C ASN A 91 -7.14 8.88 -15.09
N GLY A 92 -5.95 8.97 -14.52
CA GLY A 92 -5.78 9.19 -13.09
C GLY A 92 -5.79 7.94 -12.20
N LYS A 93 -5.96 6.75 -12.74
CA LYS A 93 -6.08 5.51 -11.95
C LYS A 93 -5.05 4.45 -12.36
N SER A 94 -4.55 3.72 -11.37
CA SER A 94 -3.69 2.55 -11.56
C SER A 94 -3.83 1.59 -10.39
N GLU A 95 -3.69 0.31 -10.67
CA GLU A 95 -3.58 -0.73 -9.65
C GLU A 95 -2.55 -1.78 -10.08
N THR A 96 -1.66 -2.16 -9.16
CA THR A 96 -0.60 -3.13 -9.44
C THR A 96 -0.29 -3.94 -8.19
N THR A 97 -0.16 -5.25 -8.32
CA THR A 97 0.47 -6.09 -7.30
C THR A 97 1.97 -6.16 -7.57
N VAL A 98 2.75 -5.54 -6.70
CA VAL A 98 4.21 -5.48 -6.78
C VAL A 98 4.82 -6.66 -6.02
N LYS A 99 5.79 -7.35 -6.61
CA LYS A 99 6.52 -8.46 -5.99
C LYS A 99 7.61 -7.94 -5.04
N ALA A 100 7.19 -7.21 -4.03
CA ALA A 100 8.01 -6.75 -2.92
C ALA A 100 7.11 -6.65 -1.68
N SER A 101 7.64 -7.02 -0.53
CA SER A 101 6.89 -6.92 0.72
C SER A 101 6.67 -5.46 1.10
N MET A 102 5.63 -5.20 1.88
CA MET A 102 5.37 -3.87 2.44
C MET A 102 6.57 -3.36 3.24
N LYS A 103 7.21 -4.26 4.02
CA LYS A 103 8.41 -3.94 4.80
C LYS A 103 9.55 -3.49 3.89
N ASP A 104 9.81 -4.17 2.79
CA ASP A 104 10.90 -3.81 1.88
C ASP A 104 10.64 -2.45 1.23
N LEU A 105 9.41 -2.19 0.79
CA LEU A 105 9.05 -0.92 0.16
C LEU A 105 9.12 0.26 1.14
N THR A 106 8.67 0.08 2.39
CA THR A 106 8.61 1.16 3.38
C THR A 106 9.96 1.44 4.06
N SER A 107 10.89 0.49 4.07
CA SER A 107 12.22 0.64 4.68
C SER A 107 13.36 0.74 3.66
N GLY A 108 13.10 0.49 2.39
CA GLY A 108 14.12 0.38 1.36
C GLY A 108 14.58 1.69 0.72
N GLY A 109 13.94 2.81 1.03
CA GLY A 109 14.25 4.10 0.41
C GLY A 109 13.79 4.13 -1.05
N TYR A 110 12.48 4.09 -1.26
CA TYR A 110 11.85 4.12 -2.57
C TYR A 110 10.89 5.30 -2.71
N ALA A 111 10.63 5.68 -3.96
CA ALA A 111 9.61 6.65 -4.31
C ALA A 111 8.80 6.15 -5.53
N ILE A 112 7.55 6.57 -5.59
CA ILE A 112 6.67 6.36 -6.74
C ILE A 112 6.72 7.61 -7.59
N ASN A 113 6.96 7.48 -8.90
CA ASN A 113 6.82 8.59 -9.81
C ASN A 113 6.07 8.24 -11.08
N GLY A 114 5.42 9.25 -11.66
CA GLY A 114 4.79 9.19 -12.96
C GLY A 114 5.54 10.00 -13.99
N HIS A 115 5.55 9.53 -15.23
CA HIS A 115 6.13 10.19 -16.38
C HIS A 115 5.02 10.79 -17.25
N LYS A 116 5.35 11.86 -17.97
CA LYS A 116 4.37 12.58 -18.78
C LYS A 116 3.69 11.69 -19.82
N SER A 117 4.46 10.87 -20.52
CA SER A 117 3.96 9.92 -21.52
C SER A 117 5.04 8.89 -21.88
N ALA A 118 4.68 7.86 -22.65
CA ALA A 118 5.64 6.90 -23.18
C ALA A 118 6.66 7.55 -24.13
N GLN A 119 6.33 8.68 -24.75
CA GLN A 119 7.20 9.46 -25.63
C GLN A 119 8.05 10.48 -24.87
N ASP A 120 7.70 10.76 -23.62
CA ASP A 120 8.44 11.69 -22.76
C ASP A 120 8.60 11.13 -21.34
N LEU A 121 9.56 10.23 -21.20
CA LEU A 121 9.92 9.61 -19.92
C LEU A 121 10.85 10.49 -19.07
N LYS A 122 11.37 11.60 -19.61
CA LYS A 122 12.24 12.50 -18.87
C LYS A 122 11.48 13.51 -18.03
N THR A 123 10.25 13.85 -18.41
CA THR A 123 9.40 14.77 -17.69
C THR A 123 8.59 14.00 -16.66
N TYR A 124 8.93 14.19 -15.38
CA TYR A 124 8.17 13.65 -14.24
C TYR A 124 6.98 14.56 -13.93
N VAL A 125 5.83 13.99 -13.67
CA VAL A 125 4.58 14.72 -13.47
C VAL A 125 4.04 14.64 -12.05
N PHE A 126 4.34 13.56 -11.33
CA PHE A 126 4.08 13.44 -9.88
C PHE A 126 5.12 12.55 -9.22
N CYS A 127 5.31 12.73 -7.92
CA CYS A 127 6.19 11.87 -7.13
C CYS A 127 5.78 11.86 -5.65
N GLY A 128 6.01 10.73 -4.99
CA GLY A 128 5.83 10.56 -3.56
C GLY A 128 6.83 9.58 -2.95
N ASP A 129 7.48 9.98 -1.86
CA ASP A 129 8.41 9.11 -1.12
C ASP A 129 7.63 8.05 -0.34
N ILE A 130 8.01 6.79 -0.51
CA ILE A 130 7.45 5.68 0.27
C ILE A 130 8.13 5.66 1.63
N LYS A 131 7.36 5.86 2.69
CA LYS A 131 7.81 5.81 4.08
C LYS A 131 6.92 4.88 4.87
N ALA A 132 7.43 4.34 5.96
CA ALA A 132 6.60 3.63 6.91
C ALA A 132 5.47 4.55 7.39
N GLY A 133 4.25 4.03 7.44
CA GLY A 133 3.11 4.77 7.99
C GLY A 133 3.42 5.17 9.45
N MET A 134 3.12 6.40 9.75
CA MET A 134 3.12 6.88 11.15
C MET A 134 1.85 6.45 11.86
#